data_dd239e23e18ac89a4b200b44504eacbf
#
_entry.id   dd239e23e18ac89a4b200b44504eacbf
#
_cell.length_a   1.000
_cell.length_b   1.000
_cell.length_c   1.000
_cell.angle_alpha   90.00
_cell.angle_beta   90.00
_cell.angle_gamma   90.00
#
_symmetry.space_group_name_H-M   'P 1'
#
loop_
_entity.id
_entity.type
_entity.pdbx_description
1 polymer ?
#
loop_
_entity_poly.entity_id
_entity_poly.type
_entity_poly.pdbx_seq_one_letter_code
_entity_poly.pdbx_strand_id
1 'polypeptide(L)'
;MIQRAVSCACSLAHAGRTGLTALISLVVVAQAENWPQWRGPLLNGSTTETNLKARLSQQDDLLWSTPLPGRSGATPVVWGDSIFLPSPDDQKNLLLLCVDRSTGKLRWQRQVGLGDRVSGKNNMASCSAVTDGRRVFALFGTSDLAAFDFSGAPVWQVRLKEEFGAFAHMFLYGASPLLLDGKLYVVILQRNPPTYGHAMDQKSDRRSWLLCLDPETGRTLWRHDRQTDAREEAMEAYTTPIPATGAHGTELIVVGADCVTAHRPADGQELWRYAGLNRRKNPGGRIVPSAVTSPGFVFAIGPKREQLVALRNGGSGLVDEGGVAWKTEQNIPDVPTPLFYLGRLFVLDGDRQVMTCYQPDTGRQIWQGRLGIREIFYGSPTGADGKIFCLSEAGTLVVMSAGETFEVLSTTPFGEGPCMSSIVISDGQLLIRTAKNLYCLNARQ
;
A
#
# COMPACT_ATOMS: atom_id res chain seq x y z
N MET A 1 -66.95 -16.95 15.79
CA MET A 1 -67.91 -16.24 16.65
C MET A 1 -67.38 -14.82 16.83
N ILE A 2 -67.84 -13.90 16.06
CA ILE A 2 -68.97 -12.99 16.29
C ILE A 2 -68.62 -11.93 17.36
N GLN A 3 -68.31 -10.72 16.86
CA GLN A 3 -68.92 -9.42 17.18
C GLN A 3 -68.44 -8.72 18.49
N ARG A 4 -68.30 -7.44 18.61
CA ARG A 4 -68.90 -6.25 17.94
C ARG A 4 -68.08 -5.00 18.28
N ALA A 5 -68.17 -4.04 17.39
CA ALA A 5 -67.75 -2.63 17.51
C ALA A 5 -68.59 -1.87 18.58
N VAL A 6 -67.97 -0.88 19.20
CA VAL A 6 -68.69 0.30 19.72
C VAL A 6 -67.89 1.57 19.37
N SER A 7 -68.51 2.37 18.58
CA SER A 7 -68.13 3.74 18.24
C SER A 7 -68.54 4.68 19.41
N CYS A 8 -67.67 5.63 19.75
CA CYS A 8 -68.13 6.83 20.44
C CYS A 8 -67.37 8.04 19.83
N ALA A 9 -68.09 8.83 19.10
CA ALA A 9 -67.67 10.15 18.65
C ALA A 9 -67.86 11.14 19.79
N CYS A 10 -66.88 12.01 20.01
CA CYS A 10 -67.07 13.27 20.69
C CYS A 10 -66.23 14.36 20.05
N SER A 11 -66.91 15.37 19.58
CA SER A 11 -66.40 16.57 18.92
C SER A 11 -65.79 17.56 19.93
N LEU A 12 -65.01 18.49 19.36
CA LEU A 12 -64.65 19.86 19.79
C LEU A 12 -63.36 20.04 20.54
N ALA A 13 -62.37 20.66 19.94
CA ALA A 13 -62.16 22.10 19.97
C ALA A 13 -60.88 22.45 19.20
N HIS A 14 -60.96 23.41 18.31
CA HIS A 14 -59.84 24.11 17.66
C HIS A 14 -59.03 24.88 18.69
N ALA A 15 -57.74 24.54 18.84
CA ALA A 15 -56.75 25.42 19.36
C ALA A 15 -55.54 25.38 18.44
N GLY A 16 -55.36 26.45 17.67
CA GLY A 16 -54.20 26.61 16.78
C GLY A 16 -52.89 26.57 17.56
N ARG A 17 -52.10 25.59 17.29
CA ARG A 17 -50.68 25.55 17.64
C ARG A 17 -49.88 25.68 16.36
N THR A 18 -49.34 26.86 16.13
CA THR A 18 -48.26 27.10 15.19
C THR A 18 -47.05 26.28 15.61
N GLY A 19 -46.92 25.08 15.05
CA GLY A 19 -45.74 24.25 15.23
C GLY A 19 -44.58 24.85 14.47
N LEU A 20 -43.63 25.41 15.17
CA LEU A 20 -42.33 25.81 14.67
C LEU A 20 -41.57 24.52 14.35
N THR A 21 -41.56 24.09 13.09
CA THR A 21 -40.75 22.95 12.63
C THR A 21 -39.30 23.44 12.56
N ALA A 22 -38.53 23.17 13.60
CA ALA A 22 -37.09 23.38 13.57
C ALA A 22 -36.49 22.38 12.59
N LEU A 23 -36.07 22.85 11.40
CA LEU A 23 -35.19 22.09 10.51
C LEU A 23 -33.84 21.95 11.22
N ILE A 24 -33.60 20.79 11.83
CA ILE A 24 -32.28 20.40 12.27
C ILE A 24 -31.51 20.03 11.01
N SER A 25 -30.73 20.96 10.47
CA SER A 25 -29.72 20.66 9.46
C SER A 25 -28.67 19.78 10.11
N LEU A 26 -28.71 18.48 9.84
CA LEU A 26 -27.59 17.60 10.11
C LEU A 26 -26.41 18.09 9.26
N VAL A 27 -25.50 18.81 9.86
CA VAL A 27 -24.18 19.04 9.27
C VAL A 27 -23.47 17.70 9.33
N VAL A 28 -23.52 16.95 8.24
CA VAL A 28 -22.63 15.81 8.03
C VAL A 28 -21.23 16.41 7.92
N VAL A 29 -20.50 16.43 9.03
CA VAL A 29 -19.08 16.71 9.00
C VAL A 29 -18.47 15.53 8.22
N ALA A 30 -18.09 15.74 6.99
CA ALA A 30 -17.32 14.77 6.23
C ALA A 30 -16.06 14.48 7.04
N GLN A 31 -15.97 13.27 7.58
CA GLN A 31 -14.81 12.88 8.34
C GLN A 31 -13.66 12.77 7.33
N ALA A 32 -12.57 13.50 7.60
CA ALA A 32 -11.38 13.49 6.77
C ALA A 32 -10.95 12.05 6.48
N GLU A 33 -10.79 11.70 5.21
CA GLU A 33 -10.35 10.36 4.85
C GLU A 33 -8.89 10.18 5.26
N ASN A 34 -8.59 9.16 6.05
CA ASN A 34 -7.26 8.81 6.48
C ASN A 34 -6.54 7.96 5.41
N TRP A 35 -5.20 7.96 5.43
CA TRP A 35 -4.36 7.07 4.63
C TRP A 35 -3.53 6.19 5.57
N PRO A 36 -4.12 5.14 6.19
CA PRO A 36 -3.58 4.48 7.38
C PRO A 36 -2.39 3.57 7.12
N GLN A 37 -2.12 3.21 5.88
CA GLN A 37 -1.07 2.27 5.52
C GLN A 37 -0.72 2.37 4.03
N TRP A 38 0.32 1.67 3.61
CA TRP A 38 0.70 1.57 2.20
C TRP A 38 -0.49 1.08 1.36
N ARG A 39 -0.75 1.70 0.22
CA ARG A 39 -1.92 1.54 -0.65
C ARG A 39 -3.24 2.09 -0.10
N GLY A 40 -3.19 2.86 1.01
CA GLY A 40 -4.30 3.68 1.48
C GLY A 40 -5.44 2.94 2.16
N PRO A 41 -6.59 3.61 2.31
CA PRO A 41 -7.72 3.07 3.07
C PRO A 41 -8.35 1.83 2.44
N LEU A 42 -8.32 1.72 1.11
CA LEU A 42 -8.89 0.60 0.37
C LEU A 42 -7.87 -0.48 0.00
N LEU A 43 -6.60 -0.34 0.40
CA LEU A 43 -5.49 -1.28 0.15
C LEU A 43 -5.21 -1.57 -1.34
N ASN A 44 -5.80 -0.83 -2.23
CA ASN A 44 -5.67 -0.97 -3.69
C ASN A 44 -4.97 0.23 -4.34
N GLY A 45 -4.60 1.25 -3.55
CA GLY A 45 -3.97 2.50 -4.01
C GLY A 45 -4.97 3.59 -4.37
N SER A 46 -6.25 3.46 -4.00
CA SER A 46 -7.25 4.48 -4.25
C SER A 46 -7.91 5.00 -2.97
N THR A 47 -8.61 6.11 -3.11
CA THR A 47 -9.40 6.79 -2.08
C THR A 47 -10.74 7.21 -2.66
N THR A 48 -11.72 7.50 -1.81
CA THR A 48 -13.04 8.00 -2.20
C THR A 48 -13.09 9.53 -2.32
N GLU A 49 -11.98 10.21 -2.12
CA GLU A 49 -11.85 11.67 -2.26
C GLU A 49 -12.34 12.16 -3.62
N THR A 50 -13.02 13.27 -3.62
CA THR A 50 -13.64 13.91 -4.79
C THR A 50 -13.31 15.39 -4.86
N ASN A 51 -13.67 16.04 -5.96
CA ASN A 51 -13.47 17.48 -6.18
C ASN A 51 -11.99 17.87 -6.17
N LEU A 52 -11.15 17.08 -6.85
CA LEU A 52 -9.71 17.29 -6.90
C LEU A 52 -9.29 17.97 -8.21
N LYS A 53 -8.31 18.87 -8.11
CA LYS A 53 -7.66 19.49 -9.25
C LYS A 53 -6.95 18.46 -10.11
N ALA A 54 -7.06 18.62 -11.44
CA ALA A 54 -6.23 17.89 -12.40
C ALA A 54 -4.83 18.52 -12.57
N ARG A 55 -4.72 19.82 -12.35
CA ARG A 55 -3.44 20.57 -12.42
C ARG A 55 -3.07 21.06 -11.03
N LEU A 56 -1.86 20.74 -10.61
CA LEU A 56 -1.29 21.11 -9.33
C LEU A 56 0.12 21.66 -9.57
N SER A 57 0.48 22.74 -8.91
CA SER A 57 1.81 23.34 -9.00
C SER A 57 2.34 23.69 -7.62
N GLN A 58 3.68 23.81 -7.49
CA GLN A 58 4.27 24.32 -6.26
C GLN A 58 3.97 25.83 -6.08
N GLN A 59 3.76 26.56 -7.16
CA GLN A 59 3.54 28.00 -7.08
C GLN A 59 2.15 28.34 -6.53
N ASP A 60 1.12 27.61 -6.96
CA ASP A 60 -0.28 28.01 -6.69
C ASP A 60 -0.93 27.17 -5.59
N ASP A 61 -0.45 25.93 -5.39
CA ASP A 61 -1.15 24.94 -4.56
C ASP A 61 -0.37 24.54 -3.30
N LEU A 62 0.90 24.96 -3.16
CA LEU A 62 1.72 24.59 -2.01
C LEU A 62 1.14 25.14 -0.72
N LEU A 63 0.75 24.27 0.19
CA LEU A 63 0.38 24.63 1.57
C LEU A 63 1.62 24.74 2.45
N TRP A 64 2.50 23.76 2.37
CA TRP A 64 3.77 23.72 3.09
C TRP A 64 4.74 22.69 2.49
N SER A 65 6.01 22.82 2.82
CA SER A 65 7.04 21.82 2.58
C SER A 65 7.88 21.62 3.84
N THR A 66 8.26 20.36 4.09
CA THR A 66 9.05 19.97 5.26
C THR A 66 10.32 19.27 4.81
N PRO A 67 11.50 19.78 5.15
CA PRO A 67 12.76 19.10 4.89
C PRO A 67 12.81 17.74 5.60
N LEU A 68 13.26 16.71 4.89
CA LEU A 68 13.41 15.37 5.42
C LEU A 68 14.89 15.08 5.72
N PRO A 69 15.19 14.36 6.82
CA PRO A 69 16.58 14.08 7.21
C PRO A 69 17.31 13.18 6.20
N GLY A 70 16.57 12.37 5.41
CA GLY A 70 17.15 11.54 4.39
C GLY A 70 16.13 10.96 3.42
N ARG A 71 16.62 10.50 2.27
CA ARG A 71 15.78 9.88 1.25
C ARG A 71 15.22 8.54 1.72
N SER A 72 14.01 8.19 1.28
CA SER A 72 13.42 6.89 1.52
C SER A 72 12.28 6.63 0.51
N GLY A 73 12.02 5.34 0.22
CA GLY A 73 10.89 4.92 -0.62
C GLY A 73 9.56 4.79 0.13
N ALA A 74 9.55 4.98 1.45
CA ALA A 74 8.35 4.85 2.25
C ALA A 74 7.28 5.88 1.85
N THR A 75 6.06 5.42 1.60
CA THR A 75 4.88 6.27 1.39
C THR A 75 4.44 6.84 2.73
N PRO A 76 4.14 8.15 2.84
CA PRO A 76 3.58 8.73 4.05
C PRO A 76 2.27 8.08 4.46
N VAL A 77 2.00 8.03 5.77
CA VAL A 77 0.77 7.53 6.36
C VAL A 77 0.09 8.68 7.10
N VAL A 78 -1.23 8.82 6.93
CA VAL A 78 -2.00 9.93 7.46
C VAL A 78 -3.12 9.41 8.36
N TRP A 79 -3.22 9.99 9.56
CA TRP A 79 -4.38 9.80 10.42
C TRP A 79 -4.70 11.09 11.19
N GLY A 80 -5.88 11.64 10.94
CA GLY A 80 -6.27 12.95 11.48
C GLY A 80 -5.23 14.02 11.12
N ASP A 81 -4.70 14.69 12.13
CA ASP A 81 -3.71 15.75 11.97
C ASP A 81 -2.25 15.26 11.99
N SER A 82 -2.02 13.98 11.88
CA SER A 82 -0.68 13.39 11.96
C SER A 82 -0.28 12.72 10.66
N ILE A 83 0.93 13.04 10.20
CA ILE A 83 1.57 12.35 9.08
C ILE A 83 2.80 11.62 9.62
N PHE A 84 2.85 10.31 9.39
CA PHE A 84 3.95 9.47 9.83
C PHE A 84 4.77 8.98 8.66
N LEU A 85 6.09 9.06 8.76
CA LEU A 85 6.97 8.56 7.71
C LEU A 85 8.34 8.11 8.26
N PRO A 86 8.83 6.93 7.86
CA PRO A 86 10.18 6.47 8.13
C PRO A 86 11.19 7.27 7.29
N SER A 87 12.33 7.60 7.90
CA SER A 87 13.43 8.28 7.22
C SER A 87 14.77 7.91 7.88
N PRO A 88 15.87 7.77 7.14
CA PRO A 88 17.20 7.76 7.73
C PRO A 88 17.66 9.20 7.96
N ASP A 89 18.77 9.36 8.69
CA ASP A 89 19.54 10.58 8.74
C ASP A 89 21.01 10.36 8.33
N ASP A 90 21.80 11.42 8.33
CA ASP A 90 23.23 11.39 7.96
C ASP A 90 24.09 10.58 8.93
N GLN A 91 23.65 10.37 10.18
CA GLN A 91 24.27 9.49 11.16
C GLN A 91 23.85 8.03 11.02
N LYS A 92 23.06 7.71 9.97
CA LYS A 92 22.51 6.38 9.72
C LYS A 92 21.49 5.91 10.77
N ASN A 93 20.92 6.82 11.55
CA ASN A 93 19.78 6.52 12.40
C ASN A 93 18.57 6.21 11.51
N LEU A 94 17.75 5.28 11.95
CA LEU A 94 16.49 4.94 11.33
C LEU A 94 15.37 5.53 12.17
N LEU A 95 14.74 6.57 11.65
CA LEU A 95 13.82 7.45 12.35
C LEU A 95 12.38 7.25 11.89
N LEU A 96 11.45 7.25 12.82
CA LEU A 96 10.05 7.50 12.54
C LEU A 96 9.77 8.98 12.84
N LEU A 97 9.23 9.69 11.86
CA LEU A 97 8.87 11.09 11.96
C LEU A 97 7.35 11.23 12.10
N CYS A 98 6.89 12.17 12.90
CA CYS A 98 5.52 12.65 12.93
C CYS A 98 5.49 14.12 12.58
N VAL A 99 4.78 14.44 11.49
CA VAL A 99 4.63 15.81 10.98
C VAL A 99 3.18 16.25 11.21
N ASP A 100 3.01 17.49 11.64
CA ASP A 100 1.71 18.13 11.74
C ASP A 100 1.14 18.36 10.34
N ARG A 101 -0.03 17.83 10.08
CA ARG A 101 -0.65 17.86 8.75
C ARG A 101 -1.03 19.25 8.30
N SER A 102 -1.45 20.12 9.21
CA SER A 102 -1.94 21.46 8.89
C SER A 102 -0.79 22.45 8.59
N THR A 103 0.36 22.26 9.26
CA THR A 103 1.47 23.21 9.24
C THR A 103 2.76 22.68 8.63
N GLY A 104 2.88 21.38 8.43
CA GLY A 104 4.12 20.74 8.02
C GLY A 104 5.20 20.68 9.10
N LYS A 105 4.95 21.18 10.30
CA LYS A 105 5.95 21.19 11.37
C LYS A 105 6.19 19.78 11.92
N LEU A 106 7.46 19.46 12.17
CA LEU A 106 7.83 18.23 12.87
C LEU A 106 7.28 18.29 14.31
N ARG A 107 6.38 17.38 14.66
CA ARG A 107 5.86 17.22 16.02
C ARG A 107 6.85 16.46 16.89
N TRP A 108 7.37 15.36 16.37
CA TRP A 108 8.37 14.53 17.01
C TRP A 108 9.10 13.64 16.00
N GLN A 109 10.27 13.15 16.40
CA GLN A 109 10.98 12.08 15.74
C GLN A 109 11.45 11.06 16.78
N ARG A 110 11.50 9.78 16.40
CA ARG A 110 11.94 8.69 17.26
C ARG A 110 12.90 7.80 16.51
N GLN A 111 14.04 7.52 17.11
CA GLN A 111 14.97 6.54 16.59
C GLN A 111 14.43 5.13 16.91
N VAL A 112 14.32 4.30 15.87
CA VAL A 112 13.88 2.89 15.97
C VAL A 112 15.04 1.95 15.76
N GLY A 113 15.98 2.29 14.90
CA GLY A 113 17.13 1.46 14.57
C GLY A 113 18.36 2.29 14.20
N LEU A 114 19.42 1.59 13.85
CA LEU A 114 20.70 2.18 13.42
C LEU A 114 21.29 1.34 12.28
N GLY A 115 21.97 1.97 11.35
CA GLY A 115 22.72 1.30 10.30
C GLY A 115 22.03 1.38 8.94
N ASP A 116 21.59 2.58 8.54
CA ASP A 116 21.10 2.77 7.17
C ASP A 116 22.16 2.40 6.15
N ARG A 117 21.71 1.72 5.12
CA ARG A 117 22.46 1.37 3.92
C ARG A 117 21.59 1.59 2.71
N VAL A 118 22.23 1.81 1.57
CA VAL A 118 21.56 1.94 0.28
C VAL A 118 22.00 0.76 -0.60
N SER A 119 21.05 0.09 -1.23
CA SER A 119 21.30 -0.91 -2.26
C SER A 119 20.27 -0.76 -3.38
N GLY A 120 20.75 -0.47 -4.57
CA GLY A 120 19.88 -0.15 -5.71
C GLY A 120 18.97 1.05 -5.42
N LYS A 121 17.69 0.81 -5.41
CA LYS A 121 16.64 1.83 -5.21
C LYS A 121 16.19 1.97 -3.75
N ASN A 122 16.49 0.97 -2.92
CA ASN A 122 16.08 0.88 -1.52
C ASN A 122 17.14 1.35 -0.54
N ASN A 123 16.67 1.68 0.64
CA ASN A 123 17.48 1.79 1.86
C ASN A 123 16.76 1.09 3.03
N MET A 124 17.34 1.13 4.22
CA MET A 124 16.77 0.45 5.39
C MET A 124 15.47 1.10 5.90
N ALA A 125 15.10 2.28 5.43
CA ALA A 125 13.86 2.98 5.79
C ALA A 125 12.77 2.91 4.69
N SER A 126 12.85 1.97 3.73
CA SER A 126 11.94 1.91 2.58
C SER A 126 10.53 1.40 2.90
N CYS A 127 10.32 0.71 4.03
CA CYS A 127 9.00 0.26 4.45
C CYS A 127 8.13 1.45 4.87
N SER A 128 6.89 1.49 4.41
CA SER A 128 5.90 2.45 4.92
C SER A 128 5.43 2.05 6.31
N ALA A 129 5.13 3.04 7.15
CA ALA A 129 4.48 2.79 8.44
C ALA A 129 3.03 2.33 8.26
N VAL A 130 2.38 1.92 9.35
CA VAL A 130 0.95 1.63 9.41
C VAL A 130 0.39 2.12 10.74
N THR A 131 -0.88 2.51 10.78
CA THR A 131 -1.53 3.00 12.00
C THR A 131 -2.94 2.44 12.19
N ASP A 132 -3.32 2.24 13.47
CA ASP A 132 -4.67 1.86 13.90
C ASP A 132 -5.49 3.07 14.39
N GLY A 133 -4.96 4.30 14.25
CA GLY A 133 -5.59 5.53 14.74
C GLY A 133 -5.29 5.87 16.19
N ARG A 134 -4.55 5.01 16.90
CA ARG A 134 -4.06 5.25 18.27
C ARG A 134 -2.54 5.07 18.35
N ARG A 135 -2.00 4.16 17.58
CA ARG A 135 -0.57 3.83 17.49
C ARG A 135 -0.11 3.88 16.05
N VAL A 136 1.16 4.09 15.88
CA VAL A 136 1.86 3.95 14.62
C VAL A 136 2.94 2.88 14.76
N PHE A 137 3.01 1.99 13.75
CA PHE A 137 3.95 0.88 13.70
C PHE A 137 4.94 1.13 12.56
N ALA A 138 6.23 1.02 12.84
CA ALA A 138 7.29 1.22 11.86
C ALA A 138 8.26 0.04 11.85
N LEU A 139 8.43 -0.57 10.67
CA LEU A 139 9.38 -1.64 10.41
C LEU A 139 10.51 -1.10 9.52
N PHE A 140 11.74 -1.46 9.86
CA PHE A 140 12.93 -1.09 9.11
C PHE A 140 13.65 -2.32 8.54
N GLY A 141 14.43 -2.12 7.49
CA GLY A 141 15.20 -3.18 6.85
C GLY A 141 16.26 -3.83 7.76
N THR A 142 16.59 -3.20 8.87
CA THR A 142 17.40 -3.77 9.96
C THR A 142 16.66 -4.79 10.82
N SER A 143 15.35 -5.02 10.51
CA SER A 143 14.43 -5.87 11.27
C SER A 143 13.94 -5.29 12.61
N ASP A 144 14.23 -4.03 12.88
CA ASP A 144 13.67 -3.31 14.02
C ASP A 144 12.22 -2.94 13.71
N LEU A 145 11.30 -3.32 14.60
CA LEU A 145 9.88 -3.01 14.52
C LEU A 145 9.45 -2.38 15.83
N ALA A 146 8.81 -1.22 15.77
CA ALA A 146 8.38 -0.48 16.96
C ALA A 146 6.97 0.07 16.81
N ALA A 147 6.30 0.23 17.95
CA ALA A 147 5.03 0.95 18.08
C ALA A 147 5.19 2.17 18.98
N PHE A 148 4.60 3.27 18.55
CA PHE A 148 4.50 4.52 19.31
C PHE A 148 3.05 4.96 19.37
N ASP A 149 2.66 5.63 20.45
CA ASP A 149 1.43 6.39 20.43
C ASP A 149 1.57 7.69 19.60
N PHE A 150 0.51 8.44 19.40
CA PHE A 150 0.54 9.65 18.60
C PHE A 150 1.29 10.83 19.25
N SER A 151 1.57 10.75 20.56
CA SER A 151 2.48 11.70 21.24
C SER A 151 3.96 11.37 21.00
N GLY A 152 4.24 10.20 20.40
CA GLY A 152 5.57 9.67 20.20
C GLY A 152 6.12 8.94 21.44
N ALA A 153 5.29 8.62 22.44
CA ALA A 153 5.72 7.76 23.53
C ALA A 153 5.84 6.31 23.01
N PRO A 154 6.94 5.61 23.35
CA PRO A 154 7.14 4.22 22.92
C PRO A 154 6.13 3.32 23.64
N VAL A 155 5.48 2.43 22.87
CA VAL A 155 4.58 1.39 23.39
C VAL A 155 5.35 0.09 23.54
N TRP A 156 6.01 -0.34 22.46
CA TRP A 156 6.90 -1.50 22.46
C TRP A 156 7.89 -1.42 21.29
N GLN A 157 8.97 -2.18 21.40
CA GLN A 157 9.95 -2.39 20.32
C GLN A 157 10.44 -3.83 20.35
N VAL A 158 10.53 -4.45 19.16
CA VAL A 158 11.06 -5.80 18.95
C VAL A 158 12.07 -5.82 17.82
N ARG A 159 13.01 -6.74 17.88
CA ARG A 159 14.00 -6.99 16.83
C ARG A 159 13.74 -8.36 16.24
N LEU A 160 13.09 -8.40 15.09
CA LEU A 160 12.73 -9.66 14.43
C LEU A 160 13.95 -10.52 14.10
N LYS A 161 15.12 -9.92 13.91
CA LYS A 161 16.38 -10.67 13.66
C LYS A 161 16.82 -11.57 14.82
N GLU A 162 16.40 -11.30 16.04
CA GLU A 162 16.75 -12.12 17.20
C GLU A 162 16.07 -13.49 17.13
N GLU A 163 14.88 -13.54 16.54
CA GLU A 163 14.11 -14.78 16.35
C GLU A 163 14.27 -15.36 14.94
N PHE A 164 14.31 -14.52 13.89
CA PHE A 164 14.23 -14.94 12.50
C PHE A 164 15.54 -14.75 11.70
N GLY A 165 16.59 -14.26 12.32
CA GLY A 165 17.83 -13.86 11.64
C GLY A 165 17.72 -12.51 10.93
N ALA A 166 18.87 -11.91 10.58
CA ALA A 166 18.90 -10.67 9.84
C ALA A 166 18.32 -10.84 8.44
N PHE A 167 17.58 -9.84 7.96
CA PHE A 167 16.95 -9.91 6.63
C PHE A 167 18.00 -9.99 5.52
N ALA A 168 17.85 -10.97 4.63
CA ALA A 168 18.84 -11.38 3.62
C ALA A 168 18.45 -10.99 2.19
N HIS A 169 17.93 -9.78 2.02
CA HIS A 169 17.55 -9.26 0.70
C HIS A 169 18.72 -8.55 0.02
N MET A 170 18.98 -8.85 -1.25
CA MET A 170 20.03 -8.23 -2.05
C MET A 170 19.86 -6.71 -2.16
N PHE A 171 18.63 -6.24 -2.40
CA PHE A 171 18.30 -4.83 -2.53
C PHE A 171 17.65 -4.24 -1.26
N LEU A 172 17.95 -4.83 -0.09
CA LEU A 172 17.41 -4.48 1.21
C LEU A 172 15.90 -4.73 1.33
N TYR A 173 15.45 -4.97 2.54
CA TYR A 173 14.05 -5.26 2.82
C TYR A 173 13.20 -3.99 2.63
N GLY A 174 12.08 -4.11 1.91
CA GLY A 174 11.19 -2.99 1.58
C GLY A 174 9.69 -3.31 1.67
N ALA A 175 9.32 -4.53 2.13
CA ALA A 175 7.91 -4.87 2.34
C ALA A 175 7.34 -4.11 3.53
N SER A 176 6.20 -3.45 3.35
CA SER A 176 5.52 -2.75 4.45
C SER A 176 4.69 -3.73 5.27
N PRO A 177 4.53 -3.51 6.59
CA PRO A 177 3.57 -4.27 7.37
C PRO A 177 2.13 -3.97 6.92
N LEU A 178 1.22 -4.91 7.18
CA LEU A 178 -0.22 -4.76 6.97
C LEU A 178 -0.92 -4.80 8.33
N LEU A 179 -1.80 -3.85 8.60
CA LEU A 179 -2.73 -3.91 9.72
C LEU A 179 -4.12 -4.29 9.21
N LEU A 180 -4.64 -5.41 9.69
CA LEU A 180 -5.94 -5.94 9.29
C LEU A 180 -6.62 -6.60 10.48
N ASP A 181 -7.88 -6.25 10.73
CA ASP A 181 -8.71 -6.81 11.80
C ASP A 181 -8.01 -6.88 13.18
N GLY A 182 -7.32 -5.77 13.53
CA GLY A 182 -6.63 -5.65 14.82
C GLY A 182 -5.40 -6.55 14.97
N LYS A 183 -4.80 -7.00 13.86
CA LYS A 183 -3.55 -7.79 13.84
C LYS A 183 -2.55 -7.17 12.89
N LEU A 184 -1.26 -7.29 13.23
CA LEU A 184 -0.16 -6.78 12.43
C LEU A 184 0.52 -7.93 11.70
N TYR A 185 0.58 -7.86 10.37
CA TYR A 185 1.18 -8.89 9.52
C TYR A 185 2.47 -8.39 8.89
N VAL A 186 3.49 -9.25 8.91
CA VAL A 186 4.82 -8.99 8.32
C VAL A 186 5.21 -10.19 7.45
N VAL A 187 5.64 -9.91 6.22
CA VAL A 187 6.12 -10.93 5.28
C VAL A 187 7.62 -10.77 5.09
N ILE A 188 8.37 -11.85 5.24
CA ILE A 188 9.81 -11.89 5.03
C ILE A 188 10.10 -12.98 4.00
N LEU A 189 10.21 -12.60 2.72
CA LEU A 189 10.55 -13.52 1.63
C LEU A 189 11.99 -13.27 1.22
N GLN A 190 12.90 -14.14 1.64
CA GLN A 190 14.32 -13.87 1.60
C GLN A 190 15.13 -15.05 1.08
N ARG A 191 16.34 -14.74 0.66
CA ARG A 191 17.32 -15.71 0.15
C ARG A 191 17.90 -16.57 1.27
N ASN A 192 18.03 -17.86 0.99
CA ASN A 192 18.72 -18.80 1.84
C ASN A 192 19.58 -19.76 0.98
N PRO A 193 20.93 -19.81 1.13
CA PRO A 193 21.74 -18.95 2.01
C PRO A 193 21.84 -17.50 1.52
N PRO A 194 22.15 -16.54 2.40
CA PRO A 194 22.38 -15.16 1.99
C PRO A 194 23.64 -15.06 1.14
N THR A 195 23.64 -14.11 0.17
CA THR A 195 24.81 -13.83 -0.67
C THR A 195 25.33 -12.42 -0.42
N TYR A 196 26.64 -12.23 -0.69
CA TYR A 196 27.31 -10.93 -0.75
C TYR A 196 27.27 -10.08 0.53
N GLY A 197 27.52 -10.68 1.70
CA GLY A 197 27.74 -9.94 2.95
C GLY A 197 26.52 -9.18 3.51
N HIS A 198 25.36 -9.40 2.95
CA HIS A 198 24.13 -8.73 3.40
C HIS A 198 23.57 -9.32 4.70
N ALA A 199 24.02 -10.49 5.07
CA ALA A 199 23.63 -11.11 6.31
C ALA A 199 24.85 -11.77 6.95
N MET A 200 25.37 -11.12 7.93
CA MET A 200 26.62 -11.50 8.62
C MET A 200 26.44 -12.69 9.58
N ASP A 201 25.20 -13.09 9.82
CA ASP A 201 24.87 -14.20 10.68
C ASP A 201 24.69 -15.48 9.86
N GLN A 202 25.74 -16.28 9.76
CA GLN A 202 25.73 -17.57 9.05
C GLN A 202 25.05 -18.70 9.82
N LYS A 203 24.61 -18.47 11.05
CA LYS A 203 24.11 -19.52 11.94
C LYS A 203 22.60 -19.71 11.91
N SER A 204 21.83 -18.76 11.36
CA SER A 204 20.39 -18.84 11.34
C SER A 204 19.86 -19.44 10.04
N ASP A 205 18.89 -20.32 10.16
CA ASP A 205 18.07 -20.80 9.08
C ASP A 205 17.19 -19.64 8.57
N ARG A 206 17.46 -19.19 7.33
CA ARG A 206 16.83 -18.02 6.72
C ARG A 206 15.64 -18.41 5.87
N ARG A 207 14.71 -19.09 6.47
CA ARG A 207 13.45 -19.40 5.80
C ARG A 207 12.65 -18.12 5.52
N SER A 208 11.70 -18.23 4.61
CA SER A 208 10.72 -17.19 4.34
C SER A 208 9.52 -17.35 5.26
N TRP A 209 9.03 -16.24 5.81
CA TRP A 209 8.01 -16.23 6.84
C TRP A 209 6.84 -15.32 6.50
N LEU A 210 5.65 -15.72 6.89
CA LEU A 210 4.52 -14.86 7.16
C LEU A 210 4.29 -14.84 8.67
N LEU A 211 4.31 -13.66 9.27
CA LEU A 211 4.15 -13.45 10.70
C LEU A 211 2.87 -12.69 10.98
N CYS A 212 2.20 -13.05 12.07
CA CYS A 212 1.15 -12.26 12.69
C CYS A 212 1.60 -11.85 14.09
N LEU A 213 1.53 -10.56 14.38
CA LEU A 213 1.90 -10.01 15.67
C LEU A 213 0.69 -9.35 16.33
N ASP A 214 0.70 -9.39 17.66
CA ASP A 214 -0.22 -8.63 18.49
C ASP A 214 0.19 -7.14 18.45
N PRO A 215 -0.65 -6.22 17.95
CA PRO A 215 -0.30 -4.80 17.87
C PRO A 215 -0.21 -4.12 19.25
N GLU A 216 -0.76 -4.73 20.32
CA GLU A 216 -0.65 -4.18 21.68
C GLU A 216 0.74 -4.43 22.28
N THR A 217 1.38 -5.54 21.95
CA THR A 217 2.58 -6.01 22.64
C THR A 217 3.78 -6.27 21.73
N GLY A 218 3.58 -6.34 20.41
CA GLY A 218 4.61 -6.75 19.44
C GLY A 218 4.93 -8.25 19.46
N ARG A 219 4.23 -9.04 20.28
CA ARG A 219 4.46 -10.48 20.40
C ARG A 219 3.95 -11.21 19.17
N THR A 220 4.74 -12.18 18.67
CA THR A 220 4.32 -13.10 17.61
C THR A 220 3.14 -13.95 18.11
N LEU A 221 2.00 -13.86 17.43
CA LEU A 221 0.80 -14.68 17.68
C LEU A 221 0.92 -16.01 16.95
N TRP A 222 1.34 -15.97 15.69
CA TRP A 222 1.66 -17.14 14.90
C TRP A 222 2.68 -16.80 13.80
N ARG A 223 3.34 -17.82 13.30
CA ARG A 223 4.21 -17.76 12.12
C ARG A 223 3.91 -18.91 11.19
N HIS A 224 4.02 -18.64 9.89
CA HIS A 224 3.93 -19.66 8.85
C HIS A 224 5.23 -19.67 8.04
N ASP A 225 5.84 -20.86 7.91
CA ASP A 225 7.01 -21.09 7.08
C ASP A 225 6.55 -21.25 5.61
N ARG A 226 6.87 -20.25 4.78
CA ARG A 226 6.45 -20.23 3.38
C ARG A 226 7.51 -20.84 2.48
N GLN A 227 7.48 -22.15 2.32
CA GLN A 227 8.39 -22.89 1.47
C GLN A 227 7.98 -22.81 -0.01
N THR A 228 8.95 -22.71 -0.90
CA THR A 228 8.76 -22.71 -2.36
C THR A 228 9.95 -23.37 -3.04
N ASP A 229 9.83 -23.65 -4.36
CA ASP A 229 10.90 -24.19 -5.19
C ASP A 229 11.81 -23.09 -5.78
N ALA A 230 11.57 -21.83 -5.43
CA ALA A 230 12.37 -20.70 -5.89
C ALA A 230 13.84 -20.85 -5.45
N ARG A 231 14.76 -20.33 -6.25
CA ARG A 231 16.20 -20.42 -6.01
C ARG A 231 16.83 -19.02 -6.13
N GLU A 232 17.91 -18.81 -5.39
CA GLU A 232 18.73 -17.60 -5.44
C GLU A 232 17.88 -16.32 -5.27
N GLU A 233 18.03 -15.32 -6.16
CA GLU A 233 17.29 -14.06 -6.11
C GLU A 233 15.77 -14.25 -6.27
N ALA A 234 15.32 -15.32 -6.94
CA ALA A 234 13.89 -15.60 -7.07
C ALA A 234 13.20 -15.94 -5.73
N MET A 235 13.96 -16.31 -4.69
CA MET A 235 13.43 -16.46 -3.32
C MET A 235 13.03 -15.13 -2.71
N GLU A 236 13.59 -14.01 -3.19
CA GLU A 236 13.36 -12.68 -2.64
C GLU A 236 12.11 -12.03 -3.20
N ALA A 237 11.35 -11.36 -2.33
CA ALA A 237 10.30 -10.45 -2.76
C ALA A 237 10.21 -9.26 -1.82
N TYR A 238 9.69 -8.15 -2.37
CA TYR A 238 9.59 -6.85 -1.70
C TYR A 238 8.11 -6.47 -1.51
N THR A 239 7.25 -7.48 -1.53
CA THR A 239 5.80 -7.36 -1.59
C THR A 239 5.18 -7.25 -0.22
N THR A 240 4.19 -6.40 -0.09
CA THR A 240 3.32 -6.29 1.09
C THR A 240 2.15 -7.26 0.95
N PRO A 241 1.73 -7.98 2.01
CA PRO A 241 0.54 -8.81 1.97
C PRO A 241 -0.71 -7.95 1.78
N ILE A 242 -1.67 -8.44 1.01
CA ILE A 242 -2.93 -7.73 0.71
C ILE A 242 -4.10 -8.64 1.04
N PRO A 243 -5.19 -8.14 1.67
CA PRO A 243 -6.38 -8.95 1.89
C PRO A 243 -7.17 -9.14 0.59
N ALA A 244 -7.82 -10.29 0.49
CA ALA A 244 -8.81 -10.61 -0.52
C ALA A 244 -10.02 -11.26 0.14
N THR A 245 -11.21 -11.14 -0.47
CA THR A 245 -12.38 -11.90 -0.05
C THR A 245 -12.49 -13.13 -0.93
N GLY A 246 -12.20 -14.30 -0.36
CA GLY A 246 -12.25 -15.58 -1.04
C GLY A 246 -13.38 -16.49 -0.55
N ALA A 247 -13.32 -17.77 -0.92
CA ALA A 247 -14.32 -18.78 -0.51
C ALA A 247 -14.32 -19.02 1.01
N HIS A 248 -13.21 -18.73 1.68
CA HIS A 248 -13.02 -18.96 3.12
C HIS A 248 -13.13 -17.65 3.94
N GLY A 249 -13.76 -16.60 3.39
CA GLY A 249 -13.83 -15.28 3.97
C GLY A 249 -12.62 -14.42 3.61
N THR A 250 -12.09 -13.64 4.56
CA THR A 250 -10.88 -12.85 4.34
C THR A 250 -9.65 -13.76 4.26
N GLU A 251 -8.86 -13.60 3.20
CA GLU A 251 -7.62 -14.31 2.94
C GLU A 251 -6.48 -13.30 2.82
N LEU A 252 -5.28 -13.65 3.29
CA LEU A 252 -4.06 -12.85 3.10
C LEU A 252 -3.33 -13.34 1.85
N ILE A 253 -3.23 -12.50 0.86
CA ILE A 253 -2.53 -12.79 -0.40
C ILE A 253 -1.07 -12.37 -0.27
N VAL A 254 -0.16 -13.31 -0.52
CA VAL A 254 1.29 -13.10 -0.52
C VAL A 254 1.86 -13.48 -1.88
N VAL A 255 2.58 -12.55 -2.50
CA VAL A 255 3.22 -12.75 -3.81
C VAL A 255 4.73 -12.76 -3.63
N GLY A 256 5.41 -13.70 -4.23
CA GLY A 256 6.88 -13.77 -4.24
C GLY A 256 7.38 -15.19 -4.18
N ALA A 257 8.68 -15.35 -4.35
CA ALA A 257 9.33 -16.65 -4.43
C ALA A 257 8.57 -17.58 -5.40
N ASP A 258 8.35 -17.11 -6.63
CA ASP A 258 7.69 -17.80 -7.76
C ASP A 258 6.19 -18.05 -7.62
N CYS A 259 5.58 -17.71 -6.47
CA CYS A 259 4.21 -18.11 -6.14
C CYS A 259 3.32 -16.93 -5.75
N VAL A 260 2.01 -17.09 -5.97
CA VAL A 260 0.95 -16.44 -5.19
C VAL A 260 0.42 -17.45 -4.19
N THR A 261 0.31 -17.06 -2.93
CA THR A 261 -0.30 -17.90 -1.89
C THR A 261 -1.37 -17.12 -1.14
N ALA A 262 -2.43 -17.80 -0.73
CA ALA A 262 -3.44 -17.25 0.17
C ALA A 262 -3.37 -17.94 1.52
N HIS A 263 -3.47 -17.16 2.58
CA HIS A 263 -3.35 -17.66 3.95
C HIS A 263 -4.56 -17.23 4.79
N ARG A 264 -4.94 -18.08 5.74
CA ARG A 264 -5.95 -17.75 6.72
C ARG A 264 -5.40 -16.74 7.73
N PRO A 265 -6.06 -15.59 7.95
CA PRO A 265 -5.56 -14.58 8.88
C PRO A 265 -5.46 -15.05 10.35
N ALA A 266 -6.28 -16.04 10.74
CA ALA A 266 -6.38 -16.50 12.12
C ALA A 266 -5.12 -17.25 12.60
N ASP A 267 -4.51 -18.06 11.72
CA ASP A 267 -3.44 -19.01 12.07
C ASP A 267 -2.32 -19.11 11.03
N GLY A 268 -2.44 -18.38 9.90
CA GLY A 268 -1.45 -18.37 8.82
C GLY A 268 -1.49 -19.59 7.92
N GLN A 269 -2.45 -20.52 8.12
CA GLN A 269 -2.55 -21.72 7.28
C GLN A 269 -2.68 -21.33 5.81
N GLU A 270 -1.84 -21.90 4.95
CA GLU A 270 -1.95 -21.75 3.50
C GLU A 270 -3.22 -22.45 3.00
N LEU A 271 -4.09 -21.71 2.31
CA LEU A 271 -5.36 -22.17 1.78
C LEU A 271 -5.23 -22.64 0.35
N TRP A 272 -4.49 -21.87 -0.46
CA TRP A 272 -4.20 -22.22 -1.84
C TRP A 272 -2.89 -21.57 -2.32
N ARG A 273 -2.35 -22.13 -3.41
CA ARG A 273 -1.10 -21.71 -4.03
C ARG A 273 -1.18 -21.79 -5.55
N TYR A 274 -0.74 -20.75 -6.22
CA TYR A 274 -0.43 -20.75 -7.66
C TYR A 274 1.08 -20.59 -7.85
N ALA A 275 1.75 -21.59 -8.43
CA ALA A 275 3.21 -21.63 -8.58
C ALA A 275 3.69 -21.26 -10.00
N GLY A 276 2.85 -20.60 -10.79
CA GLY A 276 3.09 -20.31 -12.21
C GLY A 276 3.64 -18.93 -12.52
N LEU A 277 4.07 -18.12 -11.52
CA LEU A 277 4.51 -16.74 -11.77
C LEU A 277 5.86 -16.67 -12.52
N ASN A 278 6.82 -17.51 -12.16
CA ASN A 278 8.15 -17.60 -12.79
C ASN A 278 8.18 -18.83 -13.70
N ARG A 279 7.57 -18.74 -14.87
CA ARG A 279 7.45 -19.87 -15.81
C ARG A 279 8.80 -20.36 -16.31
N ARG A 280 9.76 -19.45 -16.47
CA ARG A 280 11.11 -19.75 -16.96
C ARG A 280 12.04 -20.27 -15.88
N LYS A 281 11.57 -20.36 -14.62
CA LYS A 281 12.38 -20.72 -13.45
C LYS A 281 13.69 -19.91 -13.38
N ASN A 282 13.61 -18.62 -13.74
CA ASN A 282 14.73 -17.70 -13.71
C ASN A 282 15.21 -17.50 -12.26
N PRO A 283 16.43 -17.92 -11.91
CA PRO A 283 16.92 -17.78 -10.53
C PRO A 283 17.17 -16.32 -10.12
N GLY A 284 17.33 -15.38 -11.09
CA GLY A 284 17.37 -13.94 -10.85
C GLY A 284 16.00 -13.28 -10.80
N GLY A 285 14.94 -14.05 -10.65
CA GLY A 285 13.55 -13.64 -10.82
C GLY A 285 12.88 -13.09 -9.56
N ARG A 286 13.47 -12.12 -8.86
CA ARG A 286 12.80 -11.45 -7.73
C ARG A 286 11.48 -10.79 -8.14
N ILE A 287 10.53 -10.72 -7.21
CA ILE A 287 9.24 -10.06 -7.41
C ILE A 287 9.18 -8.80 -6.53
N VAL A 288 8.84 -7.66 -7.15
CA VAL A 288 8.73 -6.36 -6.48
C VAL A 288 7.28 -5.91 -6.34
N PRO A 289 6.43 -5.97 -7.39
CA PRO A 289 5.05 -5.53 -7.28
C PRO A 289 4.25 -6.44 -6.35
N SER A 290 3.51 -5.85 -5.42
CA SER A 290 2.53 -6.58 -4.60
C SER A 290 1.32 -6.98 -5.45
N ALA A 291 0.51 -7.90 -4.93
CA ALA A 291 -0.80 -8.17 -5.53
C ALA A 291 -1.70 -6.94 -5.43
N VAL A 292 -2.69 -6.88 -6.30
CA VAL A 292 -3.89 -6.07 -6.10
C VAL A 292 -5.10 -6.97 -6.25
N THR A 293 -6.16 -6.68 -5.52
CA THR A 293 -7.37 -7.51 -5.50
C THR A 293 -8.58 -6.73 -5.99
N SER A 294 -9.52 -7.46 -6.56
CA SER A 294 -10.87 -6.98 -6.88
C SER A 294 -11.89 -8.04 -6.48
N PRO A 295 -13.19 -7.74 -6.51
CA PRO A 295 -14.19 -8.79 -6.35
C PRO A 295 -13.94 -9.96 -7.31
N GLY A 296 -13.66 -11.13 -6.76
CA GLY A 296 -13.46 -12.38 -7.50
C GLY A 296 -12.05 -12.61 -8.09
N PHE A 297 -11.12 -11.64 -7.99
CA PHE A 297 -9.80 -11.79 -8.63
C PHE A 297 -8.64 -11.30 -7.78
N VAL A 298 -7.51 -11.97 -7.95
CA VAL A 298 -6.17 -11.56 -7.48
C VAL A 298 -5.29 -11.33 -8.71
N PHE A 299 -4.73 -10.14 -8.84
CA PHE A 299 -3.79 -9.79 -9.91
C PHE A 299 -2.37 -9.80 -9.37
N ALA A 300 -1.52 -10.57 -9.97
CA ALA A 300 -0.13 -10.71 -9.58
C ALA A 300 0.81 -10.58 -10.78
N ILE A 301 1.96 -9.98 -10.54
CA ILE A 301 3.00 -9.77 -11.55
C ILE A 301 4.14 -10.75 -11.31
N GLY A 302 4.53 -11.44 -12.36
CA GLY A 302 5.71 -12.31 -12.38
C GLY A 302 7.02 -11.52 -12.41
N PRO A 303 8.14 -12.19 -12.13
CA PRO A 303 9.45 -11.56 -12.04
C PRO A 303 9.91 -10.95 -13.36
N LYS A 304 10.73 -9.88 -13.25
CA LYS A 304 11.42 -9.30 -14.42
C LYS A 304 10.48 -9.03 -15.60
N ARG A 305 9.24 -8.58 -15.30
CA ARG A 305 8.24 -8.22 -16.32
C ARG A 305 7.76 -9.43 -17.15
N GLU A 306 7.79 -10.63 -16.59
CA GLU A 306 7.48 -11.83 -17.35
C GLU A 306 6.00 -11.90 -17.75
N GLN A 307 5.09 -11.66 -16.79
CA GLN A 307 3.65 -11.72 -17.03
C GLN A 307 2.85 -10.99 -15.92
N LEU A 308 1.65 -10.60 -16.27
CA LEU A 308 0.55 -10.29 -15.33
C LEU A 308 -0.46 -11.43 -15.40
N VAL A 309 -0.84 -11.96 -14.25
CA VAL A 309 -1.80 -13.05 -14.11
C VAL A 309 -2.98 -12.58 -13.29
N ALA A 310 -4.19 -12.85 -13.76
CA ALA A 310 -5.43 -12.72 -12.99
C ALA A 310 -5.86 -14.11 -12.53
N LEU A 311 -5.82 -14.35 -11.23
CA LEU A 311 -6.27 -15.59 -10.59
C LEU A 311 -7.70 -15.41 -10.07
N ARG A 312 -8.55 -16.42 -10.26
CA ARG A 312 -9.84 -16.45 -9.56
C ARG A 312 -9.61 -16.64 -8.08
N ASN A 313 -10.24 -15.80 -7.29
CA ASN A 313 -10.12 -15.85 -5.83
C ASN A 313 -10.90 -17.02 -5.24
N GLY A 314 -10.48 -17.52 -4.07
CA GLY A 314 -11.18 -18.60 -3.35
C GLY A 314 -10.84 -20.01 -3.82
N GLY A 315 -9.64 -20.23 -4.37
CA GLY A 315 -9.11 -21.55 -4.66
C GLY A 315 -8.89 -22.41 -3.41
N SER A 316 -8.45 -23.65 -3.61
CA SER A 316 -8.05 -24.58 -2.54
C SER A 316 -6.88 -25.43 -3.01
N GLY A 317 -5.88 -25.60 -2.15
CA GLY A 317 -4.69 -26.41 -2.46
C GLY A 317 -3.86 -25.82 -3.61
N LEU A 318 -3.32 -26.66 -4.48
CA LEU A 318 -2.55 -26.23 -5.65
C LEU A 318 -3.51 -25.77 -6.76
N VAL A 319 -3.43 -24.49 -7.10
CA VAL A 319 -4.18 -23.89 -8.20
C VAL A 319 -3.40 -24.09 -9.51
N ASP A 320 -4.02 -24.72 -10.46
CA ASP A 320 -3.49 -24.94 -11.80
C ASP A 320 -3.91 -23.83 -12.79
N GLU A 321 -3.68 -24.04 -14.08
CA GLU A 321 -4.07 -23.09 -15.14
C GLU A 321 -5.60 -22.89 -15.23
N GLY A 322 -6.42 -23.79 -14.70
CA GLY A 322 -7.88 -23.64 -14.63
C GLY A 322 -8.30 -22.53 -13.66
N GLY A 323 -7.48 -22.21 -12.66
CA GLY A 323 -7.67 -21.07 -11.76
C GLY A 323 -7.25 -19.74 -12.35
N VAL A 324 -6.52 -19.72 -13.46
CA VAL A 324 -6.15 -18.51 -14.18
C VAL A 324 -7.32 -18.03 -15.02
N ALA A 325 -7.80 -16.81 -14.75
CA ALA A 325 -8.85 -16.20 -15.55
C ALA A 325 -8.30 -15.69 -16.90
N TRP A 326 -7.18 -15.00 -16.83
CA TRP A 326 -6.43 -14.51 -17.98
C TRP A 326 -4.99 -14.16 -17.59
N LYS A 327 -4.13 -13.98 -18.59
CA LYS A 327 -2.75 -13.50 -18.43
C LYS A 327 -2.29 -12.70 -19.65
N THR A 328 -1.32 -11.82 -19.44
CA THR A 328 -0.68 -11.03 -20.49
C THR A 328 0.81 -10.86 -20.20
N GLU A 329 1.61 -10.70 -21.27
CA GLU A 329 3.06 -10.44 -21.23
C GLU A 329 3.42 -9.04 -21.75
N GLN A 330 2.40 -8.20 -22.02
CA GLN A 330 2.60 -6.88 -22.63
C GLN A 330 2.63 -5.77 -21.58
N ASN A 331 3.65 -4.89 -21.66
CA ASN A 331 3.81 -3.72 -20.82
C ASN A 331 3.68 -4.02 -19.32
N ILE A 332 4.41 -5.06 -18.88
CA ILE A 332 4.41 -5.51 -17.50
C ILE A 332 5.45 -4.71 -16.70
N PRO A 333 5.12 -4.13 -15.54
CA PRO A 333 6.08 -3.42 -14.69
C PRO A 333 7.09 -4.36 -14.02
N ASP A 334 8.29 -3.81 -13.70
CA ASP A 334 9.23 -4.46 -12.78
C ASP A 334 9.00 -4.02 -11.33
N VAL A 335 8.51 -2.79 -11.09
CA VAL A 335 8.40 -2.20 -9.76
C VAL A 335 7.00 -1.72 -9.40
N PRO A 336 6.30 -0.87 -10.17
CA PRO A 336 5.00 -0.37 -9.77
C PRO A 336 3.97 -1.47 -9.54
N THR A 337 3.30 -1.42 -8.39
CA THR A 337 2.13 -2.26 -8.13
C THR A 337 0.93 -1.71 -8.91
N PRO A 338 0.12 -2.55 -9.57
CA PRO A 338 -1.09 -2.11 -10.26
C PRO A 338 -2.08 -1.38 -9.36
N LEU A 339 -3.00 -0.67 -9.98
CA LEU A 339 -4.10 0.02 -9.33
C LEU A 339 -5.43 -0.60 -9.77
N PHE A 340 -6.26 -1.05 -8.82
CA PHE A 340 -7.66 -1.38 -9.09
C PHE A 340 -8.53 -0.19 -8.65
N TYR A 341 -9.18 0.46 -9.62
CA TYR A 341 -9.95 1.67 -9.37
C TYR A 341 -11.12 1.81 -10.35
N LEU A 342 -12.29 2.21 -9.87
CA LEU A 342 -13.52 2.37 -10.67
C LEU A 342 -13.85 1.14 -11.53
N GLY A 343 -13.67 -0.08 -10.96
CA GLY A 343 -13.95 -1.33 -11.64
C GLY A 343 -12.98 -1.69 -12.77
N ARG A 344 -11.79 -1.06 -12.83
CA ARG A 344 -10.76 -1.28 -13.85
C ARG A 344 -9.41 -1.56 -13.22
N LEU A 345 -8.57 -2.28 -13.96
CA LEU A 345 -7.20 -2.54 -13.58
C LEU A 345 -6.26 -1.67 -14.42
N PHE A 346 -5.50 -0.81 -13.74
CA PHE A 346 -4.49 0.05 -14.35
C PHE A 346 -3.10 -0.47 -14.05
N VAL A 347 -2.31 -0.67 -15.09
CA VAL A 347 -0.96 -1.26 -15.01
C VAL A 347 0.03 -0.27 -15.60
N LEU A 348 0.93 0.24 -14.77
CA LEU A 348 1.98 1.19 -15.16
C LEU A 348 3.29 0.45 -15.41
N ASP A 349 3.69 0.28 -16.67
CA ASP A 349 5.06 -0.06 -17.00
C ASP A 349 5.94 1.19 -16.81
N GLY A 350 6.53 1.30 -15.63
CA GLY A 350 7.26 2.50 -15.21
C GLY A 350 8.52 2.75 -16.03
N ASP A 351 9.18 1.71 -16.52
CA ASP A 351 10.40 1.86 -17.34
C ASP A 351 10.10 2.32 -18.76
N ARG A 352 8.96 1.89 -19.34
CA ARG A 352 8.50 2.28 -20.67
C ARG A 352 7.56 3.48 -20.67
N GLN A 353 7.16 3.97 -19.50
CA GLN A 353 6.22 5.08 -19.31
C GLN A 353 4.88 4.82 -20.02
N VAL A 354 4.40 3.58 -19.92
CA VAL A 354 3.13 3.15 -20.53
C VAL A 354 2.13 2.79 -19.44
N MET A 355 0.94 3.40 -19.50
CA MET A 355 -0.22 2.98 -18.72
C MET A 355 -1.14 2.15 -19.60
N THR A 356 -1.56 1.01 -19.09
CA THR A 356 -2.56 0.14 -19.73
C THR A 356 -3.74 -0.06 -18.80
N CYS A 357 -4.95 0.12 -19.33
CA CYS A 357 -6.21 -0.13 -18.64
C CYS A 357 -6.83 -1.44 -19.13
N TYR A 358 -7.15 -2.33 -18.20
CA TYR A 358 -7.77 -3.62 -18.50
C TYR A 358 -9.14 -3.76 -17.86
N GLN A 359 -10.01 -4.49 -18.55
CA GLN A 359 -11.20 -5.09 -17.98
C GLN A 359 -10.76 -6.20 -17.01
N PRO A 360 -11.11 -6.15 -15.71
CA PRO A 360 -10.48 -7.04 -14.70
C PRO A 360 -10.85 -8.53 -14.87
N ASP A 361 -12.05 -8.84 -15.33
CA ASP A 361 -12.57 -10.21 -15.46
C ASP A 361 -12.10 -10.95 -16.71
N THR A 362 -11.84 -10.21 -17.81
CA THR A 362 -11.52 -10.78 -19.13
C THR A 362 -10.08 -10.52 -19.57
N GLY A 363 -9.39 -9.54 -18.96
CA GLY A 363 -8.09 -9.08 -19.43
C GLY A 363 -8.15 -8.30 -20.75
N ARG A 364 -9.35 -7.95 -21.25
CA ARG A 364 -9.50 -7.13 -22.44
C ARG A 364 -8.88 -5.75 -22.19
N GLN A 365 -7.92 -5.37 -23.00
CA GLN A 365 -7.37 -4.01 -22.98
C GLN A 365 -8.44 -3.01 -23.39
N ILE A 366 -8.75 -2.04 -22.52
CA ILE A 366 -9.67 -0.95 -22.81
C ILE A 366 -8.92 0.13 -23.59
N TRP A 367 -7.79 0.57 -23.03
CA TRP A 367 -6.88 1.50 -23.69
C TRP A 367 -5.45 1.32 -23.19
N GLN A 368 -4.52 1.93 -23.91
CA GLN A 368 -3.11 2.01 -23.59
C GLN A 368 -2.53 3.32 -24.11
N GLY A 369 -1.62 3.94 -23.37
CA GLY A 369 -0.96 5.16 -23.80
C GLY A 369 0.35 5.44 -23.09
N ARG A 370 1.17 6.29 -23.70
CA ARG A 370 2.43 6.78 -23.13
C ARG A 370 2.18 8.04 -22.32
N LEU A 371 2.86 8.16 -21.18
CA LEU A 371 2.69 9.29 -20.25
C LEU A 371 3.27 10.63 -20.75
N GLY A 372 3.91 10.65 -21.92
CA GLY A 372 4.40 11.87 -22.56
C GLY A 372 5.73 12.42 -22.00
N ILE A 373 6.32 11.75 -21.02
CA ILE A 373 7.64 12.12 -20.46
C ILE A 373 8.61 10.93 -20.57
N ARG A 374 9.92 11.20 -20.50
CA ARG A 374 10.97 10.19 -20.61
C ARG A 374 11.62 9.91 -19.25
N GLU A 375 10.81 9.76 -18.22
CA GLU A 375 11.26 9.55 -16.85
C GLU A 375 10.71 8.21 -16.32
N ILE A 376 11.48 7.53 -15.50
CA ILE A 376 11.11 6.23 -14.92
C ILE A 376 10.11 6.45 -13.77
N PHE A 377 9.19 5.51 -13.58
CA PHE A 377 8.28 5.50 -12.45
C PHE A 377 8.52 4.26 -11.59
N TYR A 378 8.81 4.49 -10.30
CA TYR A 378 8.94 3.42 -9.30
C TYR A 378 7.79 3.44 -8.30
N GLY A 379 7.25 4.62 -8.00
CA GLY A 379 6.04 4.77 -7.20
C GLY A 379 4.84 4.13 -7.90
N SER A 380 3.96 3.51 -7.12
CA SER A 380 2.72 2.93 -7.63
C SER A 380 1.68 4.00 -7.89
N PRO A 381 0.78 3.84 -8.89
CA PRO A 381 -0.27 4.80 -9.18
C PRO A 381 -1.25 4.95 -8.01
N THR A 382 -1.79 6.16 -7.83
CA THR A 382 -2.84 6.49 -6.86
C THR A 382 -4.10 6.95 -7.60
N GLY A 383 -5.26 6.39 -7.24
CA GLY A 383 -6.55 6.70 -7.84
C GLY A 383 -7.43 7.55 -6.92
N ALA A 384 -7.98 8.67 -7.44
CA ALA A 384 -8.96 9.51 -6.75
C ALA A 384 -9.75 10.37 -7.75
N ASP A 385 -11.01 10.68 -7.47
CA ASP A 385 -11.86 11.62 -8.23
C ASP A 385 -11.83 11.41 -9.75
N GLY A 386 -11.91 10.13 -10.20
CA GLY A 386 -11.86 9.81 -11.63
C GLY A 386 -10.49 10.06 -12.27
N LYS A 387 -9.44 10.26 -11.48
CA LYS A 387 -8.07 10.57 -11.91
C LYS A 387 -7.07 9.55 -11.38
N ILE A 388 -5.94 9.45 -12.05
CA ILE A 388 -4.78 8.63 -11.65
C ILE A 388 -3.58 9.56 -11.53
N PHE A 389 -2.91 9.50 -10.38
CA PHE A 389 -1.76 10.31 -10.03
C PHE A 389 -0.51 9.42 -10.01
N CYS A 390 0.51 9.78 -10.76
CA CYS A 390 1.78 9.08 -10.83
C CYS A 390 2.93 10.04 -10.58
N LEU A 391 3.93 9.63 -9.81
CA LEU A 391 5.15 10.41 -9.56
C LEU A 391 6.33 9.68 -10.18
N SER A 392 7.07 10.36 -11.06
CA SER A 392 8.30 9.83 -11.63
C SER A 392 9.45 9.84 -10.63
N GLU A 393 10.51 9.10 -10.93
CA GLU A 393 11.75 9.12 -10.15
C GLU A 393 12.37 10.53 -10.09
N ALA A 394 12.32 11.28 -11.18
CA ALA A 394 12.85 12.65 -11.24
C ALA A 394 11.98 13.66 -10.49
N GLY A 395 10.79 13.29 -10.02
CA GLY A 395 9.86 14.15 -9.30
C GLY A 395 8.87 14.87 -10.20
N THR A 396 8.50 14.31 -11.32
CA THR A 396 7.41 14.84 -12.16
C THR A 396 6.09 14.16 -11.81
N LEU A 397 5.10 14.96 -11.41
CA LEU A 397 3.72 14.53 -11.21
C LEU A 397 3.02 14.46 -12.57
N VAL A 398 2.48 13.31 -12.91
CA VAL A 398 1.60 13.09 -14.05
C VAL A 398 0.21 12.75 -13.54
N VAL A 399 -0.80 13.53 -13.96
CA VAL A 399 -2.22 13.28 -13.66
C VAL A 399 -2.91 12.89 -14.95
N MET A 400 -3.66 11.80 -14.91
CA MET A 400 -4.39 11.29 -16.07
C MET A 400 -5.84 10.94 -15.71
N SER A 401 -6.68 10.86 -16.72
CA SER A 401 -8.07 10.41 -16.59
C SER A 401 -8.12 8.90 -16.32
N ALA A 402 -8.97 8.47 -15.39
CA ALA A 402 -9.35 7.07 -15.21
C ALA A 402 -10.55 6.66 -16.09
N GLY A 403 -10.87 7.46 -17.12
CA GLY A 403 -12.03 7.30 -18.01
C GLY A 403 -11.91 6.17 -19.02
N GLU A 404 -12.80 6.24 -20.04
CA GLU A 404 -12.91 5.22 -21.11
C GLU A 404 -11.78 5.30 -22.15
N THR A 405 -11.08 6.43 -22.20
CA THR A 405 -9.99 6.70 -23.15
C THR A 405 -8.74 7.14 -22.41
N PHE A 406 -7.58 6.90 -23.00
CA PHE A 406 -6.33 7.40 -22.46
C PHE A 406 -6.21 8.92 -22.64
N GLU A 407 -5.98 9.63 -21.54
CA GLU A 407 -5.80 11.08 -21.54
C GLU A 407 -4.86 11.51 -20.40
N VAL A 408 -3.81 12.25 -20.72
CA VAL A 408 -2.96 12.94 -19.74
C VAL A 408 -3.54 14.32 -19.49
N LEU A 409 -3.98 14.60 -18.28
CA LEU A 409 -4.63 15.85 -17.88
C LEU A 409 -3.61 16.94 -17.53
N SER A 410 -2.51 16.55 -16.92
CA SER A 410 -1.42 17.46 -16.59
C SER A 410 -0.09 16.75 -16.34
N THR A 411 1.00 17.53 -16.48
CA THR A 411 2.35 17.12 -16.14
C THR A 411 3.03 18.31 -15.44
N THR A 412 3.50 18.09 -14.20
CA THR A 412 4.07 19.15 -13.36
C THR A 412 5.38 18.67 -12.73
N PRO A 413 6.53 19.29 -13.03
CA PRO A 413 7.79 18.94 -12.42
C PRO A 413 7.90 19.55 -11.01
N PHE A 414 8.22 18.72 -10.02
CA PHE A 414 8.62 19.11 -8.66
C PHE A 414 10.14 19.01 -8.49
N GLY A 415 10.79 18.13 -9.22
CA GLY A 415 12.23 17.87 -9.11
C GLY A 415 12.58 17.08 -7.84
N GLU A 416 13.83 17.20 -7.37
CA GLU A 416 14.36 16.61 -6.13
C GLU A 416 14.30 15.07 -6.09
N GLY A 417 14.53 14.43 -7.23
CA GLY A 417 14.69 12.98 -7.27
C GLY A 417 15.88 12.47 -6.45
N PRO A 418 15.93 11.17 -6.14
CA PRO A 418 14.99 10.15 -6.57
C PRO A 418 13.70 10.10 -5.73
N CYS A 419 12.56 10.07 -6.40
CA CYS A 419 11.24 9.88 -5.80
C CYS A 419 10.79 8.43 -5.99
N MET A 420 10.59 7.72 -4.90
CA MET A 420 10.29 6.28 -4.90
C MET A 420 8.94 5.95 -4.27
N SER A 421 8.34 6.89 -3.53
CA SER A 421 7.07 6.70 -2.84
C SER A 421 5.87 6.88 -3.77
N SER A 422 4.74 6.29 -3.40
CA SER A 422 3.45 6.60 -4.00
C SER A 422 2.92 7.95 -3.47
N ILE A 423 2.05 8.58 -4.25
CA ILE A 423 1.33 9.78 -3.82
C ILE A 423 0.26 9.41 -2.81
N VAL A 424 0.06 10.26 -1.82
CA VAL A 424 -1.03 10.16 -0.83
C VAL A 424 -2.03 11.28 -1.07
N ILE A 425 -3.31 10.93 -1.05
CA ILE A 425 -4.41 11.89 -1.15
C ILE A 425 -5.32 11.67 0.05
N SER A 426 -5.54 12.72 0.84
CA SER A 426 -6.30 12.65 2.07
C SER A 426 -6.86 14.02 2.42
N ASP A 427 -8.17 14.14 2.60
CA ASP A 427 -8.92 15.37 2.91
C ASP A 427 -8.60 16.54 1.98
N GLY A 428 -8.56 16.27 0.67
CA GLY A 428 -8.27 17.27 -0.34
C GLY A 428 -6.83 17.77 -0.35
N GLN A 429 -5.94 17.13 0.40
CA GLN A 429 -4.51 17.39 0.35
C GLN A 429 -3.78 16.27 -0.40
N LEU A 430 -2.79 16.66 -1.18
CA LEU A 430 -1.91 15.74 -1.90
C LEU A 430 -0.51 15.83 -1.32
N LEU A 431 0.02 14.70 -0.85
CA LEU A 431 1.36 14.61 -0.29
C LEU A 431 2.32 13.98 -1.29
N ILE A 432 3.42 14.67 -1.57
CA ILE A 432 4.52 14.20 -2.41
C ILE A 432 5.78 14.11 -1.55
N ARG A 433 6.35 12.92 -1.46
CA ARG A 433 7.67 12.71 -0.86
C ARG A 433 8.73 12.68 -1.94
N THR A 434 9.66 13.61 -1.89
CA THR A 434 10.88 13.64 -2.69
C THR A 434 12.07 13.08 -1.91
N ALA A 435 13.27 13.12 -2.49
CA ALA A 435 14.49 12.77 -1.75
C ALA A 435 14.81 13.73 -0.60
N LYS A 436 14.33 15.00 -0.67
CA LYS A 436 14.70 16.08 0.25
C LYS A 436 13.55 16.59 1.10
N ASN A 437 12.34 16.59 0.56
CA ASN A 437 11.19 17.23 1.18
C ASN A 437 9.93 16.35 1.17
N LEU A 438 9.04 16.63 2.10
CA LEU A 438 7.64 16.29 2.03
C LEU A 438 6.85 17.54 1.65
N TYR A 439 6.18 17.51 0.51
CA TYR A 439 5.29 18.58 0.04
C TYR A 439 3.83 18.24 0.35
N CYS A 440 3.09 19.24 0.79
CA CYS A 440 1.63 19.18 0.90
C CYS A 440 1.01 20.23 -0.01
N LEU A 441 0.13 19.79 -0.90
CA LEU A 441 -0.55 20.64 -1.85
C LEU A 441 -2.06 20.66 -1.56
N ASN A 442 -2.70 21.83 -1.73
CA ASN A 442 -4.14 21.94 -1.79
C ASN A 442 -4.64 21.36 -3.10
N ALA A 443 -5.16 20.14 -3.06
CA ALA A 443 -5.67 19.45 -4.23
C ALA A 443 -7.17 19.70 -4.48
N ARG A 444 -7.90 20.37 -3.59
CA ARG A 444 -9.34 20.71 -3.80
C ARG A 444 -9.49 21.79 -4.88
N GLN A 445 -10.53 21.63 -5.71
CA GLN A 445 -10.99 22.65 -6.67
C GLN A 445 -11.58 23.85 -5.95
#